data_61c0cb8c578dcfccc5f812fce6097be5
#
_entry.id   61c0cb8c578dcfccc5f812fce6097be5
#
_cell.length_a   1.000
_cell.length_b   1.000
_cell.length_c   1.000
_cell.angle_alpha   90.00
_cell.angle_beta   90.00
_cell.angle_gamma   90.00
#
_symmetry.space_group_name_H-M   'P 1'
#
loop_
_entity.id
_entity.type
_entity.pdbx_description
1 polymer ?
#
loop_
_entity_poly.entity_id
_entity_poly.type
_entity_poly.pdbx_seq_one_letter_code
_entity_poly.pdbx_strand_id
1 'polypeptide(L)'
;MIDKDYCMSSYLAFRYIEKDGVDFYEGMRHKNRMLTADEDKIKINCADDIGNAIKERIDSLSDKKIGIMLSGGMDSAIIASYMPGCDAYTFRFLNGEFQNDELCRAEYYAKEYGLRLHYVDISWDTVERHIDALMKAKCCPVHSIEPQILEGALQAKADGVEVMLLGESADTVFGGLDGLLGRSWSFDEFVDRYSFINPFSVLQNPVSVN
;
A
#
# COMPACT_ATOMS: atom_id res chain seq x y z
N MET A 1 8.02 11.84 22.72
CA MET A 1 6.92 12.55 23.43
C MET A 1 5.65 11.76 23.22
N ILE A 2 4.76 11.68 24.21
CA ILE A 2 3.44 11.04 24.03
C ILE A 2 2.40 12.13 23.81
N ASP A 3 1.75 12.10 22.66
CA ASP A 3 0.65 12.99 22.31
C ASP A 3 -0.35 12.25 21.39
N LYS A 4 -1.39 11.70 22.01
CA LYS A 4 -2.39 10.88 21.30
C LYS A 4 -3.28 11.72 20.39
N ASP A 5 -3.59 12.95 20.79
CA ASP A 5 -4.46 13.84 20.02
C ASP A 5 -3.75 14.29 18.74
N TYR A 6 -2.46 14.65 18.83
CA TYR A 6 -1.63 14.92 17.67
C TYR A 6 -1.49 13.70 16.75
N CYS A 7 -1.12 12.55 17.32
CA CYS A 7 -0.92 11.33 16.55
C CYS A 7 -2.19 10.91 15.79
N MET A 8 -3.36 11.00 16.45
CA MET A 8 -4.61 10.62 15.80
C MET A 8 -5.04 11.65 14.74
N SER A 9 -4.88 12.95 15.02
CA SER A 9 -5.16 14.01 14.05
C SER A 9 -4.29 13.88 12.80
N SER A 10 -2.98 13.67 12.98
CA SER A 10 -2.04 13.43 11.89
C SER A 10 -2.41 12.18 11.09
N TYR A 11 -2.70 11.07 11.76
CA TYR A 11 -3.05 9.83 11.07
C TYR A 11 -4.34 9.92 10.26
N LEU A 12 -5.39 10.54 10.80
CA LEU A 12 -6.66 10.71 10.07
C LEU A 12 -6.51 11.64 8.87
N ALA A 13 -5.66 12.67 8.97
CA ALA A 13 -5.36 13.58 7.86
C ALA A 13 -4.50 12.91 6.78
N PHE A 14 -3.39 12.30 7.17
CA PHE A 14 -2.30 11.91 6.25
C PHE A 14 -2.08 10.40 6.15
N ARG A 15 -2.72 9.58 6.99
CA ARG A 15 -2.50 8.13 7.16
C ARG A 15 -1.11 7.75 7.68
N TYR A 16 -0.38 8.70 8.22
CA TYR A 16 0.86 8.51 8.97
C TYR A 16 0.98 9.59 10.05
N ILE A 17 1.92 9.42 10.98
CA ILE A 17 2.22 10.42 11.99
C ILE A 17 3.37 11.27 11.44
N GLU A 18 3.09 12.55 11.16
CA GLU A 18 4.01 13.44 10.44
C GLU A 18 5.29 13.69 11.24
N LYS A 19 5.17 13.89 12.56
CA LYS A 19 6.29 14.33 13.39
C LYS A 19 6.98 13.14 14.06
N ASP A 20 8.26 12.94 13.75
CA ASP A 20 9.10 11.96 14.42
C ASP A 20 9.25 12.23 15.93
N GLY A 21 9.22 11.16 16.72
CA GLY A 21 9.36 11.23 18.17
C GLY A 21 8.12 11.67 18.94
N VAL A 22 6.97 11.82 18.25
CA VAL A 22 5.66 11.99 18.87
C VAL A 22 4.87 10.70 18.67
N ASP A 23 4.53 9.99 19.73
CA ASP A 23 4.00 8.63 19.68
C ASP A 23 2.70 8.50 20.49
N PHE A 24 1.92 7.44 20.21
CA PHE A 24 0.67 7.12 20.93
C PHE A 24 0.90 6.64 22.34
N TYR A 25 1.95 5.86 22.59
CA TYR A 25 2.21 5.20 23.87
C TYR A 25 3.70 5.14 24.16
N GLU A 26 4.04 5.11 25.44
CA GLU A 26 5.41 4.89 25.87
C GLU A 26 5.94 3.53 25.42
N GLY A 27 7.16 3.51 24.91
CA GLY A 27 7.80 2.30 24.38
C GLY A 27 7.36 1.88 22.98
N MET A 28 6.31 2.51 22.41
CA MET A 28 5.87 2.27 21.05
C MET A 28 6.31 3.44 20.17
N ARG A 29 7.26 3.21 19.27
CA ARG A 29 7.77 4.25 18.35
C ARG A 29 7.37 3.92 16.93
N HIS A 30 6.55 4.78 16.33
CA HIS A 30 6.30 4.72 14.90
C HIS A 30 7.59 5.05 14.12
N LYS A 31 7.66 4.58 12.88
CA LYS A 31 8.77 4.86 11.99
C LYS A 31 8.22 5.38 10.67
N ASN A 32 8.63 6.58 10.29
CA ASN A 32 8.40 7.08 8.95
C ASN A 32 9.41 6.48 7.97
N ARG A 33 9.00 6.35 6.71
CA ARG A 33 9.93 5.95 5.65
C ARG A 33 10.92 7.07 5.42
N MET A 34 12.19 6.72 5.34
CA MET A 34 13.21 7.65 4.85
C MET A 34 13.04 7.80 3.33
N LEU A 35 13.10 9.04 2.87
CA LEU A 35 13.13 9.33 1.43
C LEU A 35 14.47 8.83 0.86
N THR A 36 14.40 8.28 -0.35
CA THR A 36 15.61 7.94 -1.12
C THR A 36 16.37 9.20 -1.44
N ALA A 37 17.69 9.20 -1.23
CA ALA A 37 18.55 10.32 -1.61
C ALA A 37 18.48 10.59 -3.12
N ASP A 38 18.64 11.84 -3.54
CA ASP A 38 18.48 12.22 -4.95
C ASP A 38 19.48 11.52 -5.89
N GLU A 39 20.67 11.22 -5.39
CA GLU A 39 21.69 10.46 -6.11
C GLU A 39 21.32 9.00 -6.34
N ASP A 40 20.47 8.42 -5.47
CA ASP A 40 20.03 7.02 -5.54
C ASP A 40 18.72 6.86 -6.33
N LYS A 41 18.10 7.96 -6.76
CA LYS A 41 16.87 7.92 -7.55
C LYS A 41 17.14 7.49 -8.98
N ILE A 42 16.34 6.55 -9.49
CA ILE A 42 16.36 6.16 -10.89
C ILE A 42 15.84 7.33 -11.73
N LYS A 43 16.61 7.77 -12.70
CA LYS A 43 16.20 8.83 -13.63
C LYS A 43 15.40 8.23 -14.77
N ILE A 44 14.18 8.70 -14.96
CA ILE A 44 13.26 8.28 -16.01
C ILE A 44 13.12 9.44 -17.00
N ASN A 45 13.40 9.19 -18.29
CA ASN A 45 13.25 10.17 -19.36
C ASN A 45 12.16 9.77 -20.36
N CYS A 46 11.84 8.48 -20.45
CA CYS A 46 10.81 7.95 -21.33
C CYS A 46 10.15 6.69 -20.75
N ALA A 47 9.09 6.22 -21.38
CA ALA A 47 8.35 5.02 -20.92
C ALA A 47 9.24 3.75 -20.93
N ASP A 48 10.18 3.65 -21.88
CA ASP A 48 11.07 2.49 -21.96
C ASP A 48 12.00 2.40 -20.74
N ASP A 49 12.41 3.54 -20.17
CA ASP A 49 13.22 3.56 -18.94
C ASP A 49 12.47 2.94 -17.75
N ILE A 50 11.14 3.15 -17.69
CA ILE A 50 10.29 2.51 -16.65
C ILE A 50 10.29 1.00 -16.82
N GLY A 51 10.04 0.53 -18.05
CA GLY A 51 10.05 -0.90 -18.36
C GLY A 51 11.38 -1.56 -18.05
N ASN A 52 12.48 -0.90 -18.41
CA ASN A 52 13.84 -1.37 -18.13
C ASN A 52 14.11 -1.43 -16.62
N ALA A 53 13.73 -0.40 -15.85
CA ALA A 53 13.91 -0.38 -14.41
C ALA A 53 13.09 -1.49 -13.69
N ILE A 54 11.85 -1.74 -14.13
CA ILE A 54 11.04 -2.85 -13.62
C ILE A 54 11.71 -4.19 -13.92
N LYS A 55 12.14 -4.39 -15.16
CA LYS A 55 12.80 -5.61 -15.59
C LYS A 55 14.09 -5.86 -14.83
N GLU A 56 14.98 -4.87 -14.73
CA GLU A 56 16.22 -4.97 -13.97
C GLU A 56 15.96 -5.34 -12.51
N ARG A 57 14.91 -4.76 -11.91
CA ARG A 57 14.54 -5.08 -10.54
C ARG A 57 14.07 -6.52 -10.39
N ILE A 58 13.25 -7.01 -11.32
CA ILE A 58 12.79 -8.41 -11.33
C ILE A 58 13.97 -9.36 -11.58
N ASP A 59 14.81 -9.07 -12.54
CA ASP A 59 16.00 -9.87 -12.86
C ASP A 59 16.96 -9.97 -11.68
N SER A 60 17.07 -8.90 -10.88
CA SER A 60 17.88 -8.90 -9.64
C SER A 60 17.36 -9.84 -8.55
N LEU A 61 16.14 -10.36 -8.69
CA LEU A 61 15.49 -11.30 -7.79
C LEU A 61 15.42 -12.73 -8.37
N SER A 62 16.17 -13.00 -9.43
CA SER A 62 16.13 -14.28 -10.17
C SER A 62 16.53 -15.51 -9.35
N ASP A 63 17.23 -15.32 -8.21
CA ASP A 63 17.56 -16.35 -7.23
C ASP A 63 16.45 -16.62 -6.22
N LYS A 64 15.35 -15.85 -6.26
CA LYS A 64 14.21 -15.93 -5.35
C LYS A 64 12.96 -16.48 -6.03
N LYS A 65 12.12 -17.16 -5.26
CA LYS A 65 10.75 -17.41 -5.68
C LYS A 65 9.93 -16.14 -5.46
N ILE A 66 9.65 -15.42 -6.57
CA ILE A 66 8.87 -14.18 -6.55
C ILE A 66 7.39 -14.44 -6.81
N GLY A 67 6.52 -13.62 -6.23
CA GLY A 67 5.09 -13.58 -6.48
C GLY A 67 4.61 -12.13 -6.58
N ILE A 68 3.36 -11.94 -7.01
CA ILE A 68 2.75 -10.62 -7.15
C ILE A 68 1.36 -10.55 -6.53
N MET A 69 1.05 -9.44 -5.85
CA MET A 69 -0.33 -9.05 -5.54
C MET A 69 -0.96 -8.43 -6.79
N LEU A 70 -1.91 -9.15 -7.39
CA LEU A 70 -2.57 -8.76 -8.63
C LEU A 70 -3.97 -8.22 -8.33
N SER A 71 -4.11 -6.90 -8.29
CA SER A 71 -5.37 -6.23 -7.90
C SER A 71 -6.39 -6.11 -9.05
N GLY A 72 -6.00 -6.43 -10.29
CA GLY A 72 -6.82 -6.11 -11.47
C GLY A 72 -6.68 -4.65 -11.92
N GLY A 73 -5.89 -3.83 -11.21
CA GLY A 73 -5.48 -2.49 -11.63
C GLY A 73 -4.30 -2.52 -12.60
N MET A 74 -4.11 -1.41 -13.32
CA MET A 74 -3.08 -1.27 -14.35
C MET A 74 -1.66 -1.43 -13.80
N ASP A 75 -1.38 -0.86 -12.63
CA ASP A 75 -0.03 -0.84 -12.05
C ASP A 75 0.47 -2.25 -11.71
N SER A 76 -0.38 -3.05 -11.07
CA SER A 76 -0.05 -4.45 -10.80
C SER A 76 0.04 -5.28 -12.08
N ALA A 77 -0.79 -4.98 -13.10
CA ALA A 77 -0.77 -5.66 -14.38
C ALA A 77 0.52 -5.37 -15.18
N ILE A 78 1.03 -4.14 -15.13
CA ILE A 78 2.30 -3.79 -15.77
C ILE A 78 3.44 -4.62 -15.15
N ILE A 79 3.55 -4.67 -13.83
CA ILE A 79 4.59 -5.50 -13.18
C ILE A 79 4.40 -6.98 -13.54
N ALA A 80 3.17 -7.48 -13.49
CA ALA A 80 2.82 -8.86 -13.80
C ALA A 80 3.24 -9.29 -15.20
N SER A 81 3.20 -8.37 -16.18
CA SER A 81 3.60 -8.65 -17.57
C SER A 81 5.08 -9.04 -17.71
N TYR A 82 5.93 -8.66 -16.76
CA TYR A 82 7.35 -9.04 -16.70
C TYR A 82 7.60 -10.34 -15.91
N MET A 83 6.55 -11.00 -15.41
CA MET A 83 6.65 -12.14 -14.48
C MET A 83 5.94 -13.39 -15.00
N PRO A 84 6.11 -13.83 -16.25
CA PRO A 84 5.38 -14.98 -16.76
C PRO A 84 5.67 -16.25 -15.95
N GLY A 85 4.61 -17.03 -15.65
CA GLY A 85 4.72 -18.25 -14.88
C GLY A 85 4.87 -18.11 -13.37
N CYS A 86 4.89 -16.87 -12.83
CA CYS A 86 4.95 -16.63 -11.39
C CYS A 86 3.60 -16.86 -10.68
N ASP A 87 3.64 -16.94 -9.36
CA ASP A 87 2.45 -16.98 -8.52
C ASP A 87 1.86 -15.56 -8.38
N ALA A 88 0.56 -15.42 -8.63
CA ALA A 88 -0.18 -14.18 -8.49
C ALA A 88 -1.29 -14.37 -7.46
N TYR A 89 -1.46 -13.40 -6.57
CA TYR A 89 -2.44 -13.42 -5.49
C TYR A 89 -3.42 -12.29 -5.67
N THR A 90 -4.72 -12.60 -5.67
CA THR A 90 -5.79 -11.60 -5.78
C THR A 90 -6.77 -11.75 -4.64
N PHE A 91 -7.26 -10.62 -4.12
CA PHE A 91 -8.23 -10.64 -3.04
C PHE A 91 -9.62 -11.01 -3.56
N ARG A 92 -10.29 -11.93 -2.84
CA ARG A 92 -11.69 -12.28 -3.06
C ARG A 92 -12.45 -12.02 -1.77
N PHE A 93 -13.30 -10.98 -1.79
CA PHE A 93 -14.08 -10.63 -0.62
C PHE A 93 -15.27 -11.56 -0.46
N LEU A 94 -15.38 -12.18 0.70
CA LEU A 94 -16.52 -13.00 1.06
C LEU A 94 -17.63 -12.09 1.59
N ASN A 95 -18.88 -12.32 1.13
CA ASN A 95 -20.07 -11.60 1.58
C ASN A 95 -20.17 -10.12 1.12
N GLY A 96 -19.68 -9.80 -0.06
CA GLY A 96 -19.83 -8.46 -0.65
C GLY A 96 -20.14 -8.49 -2.14
N GLU A 97 -20.85 -7.47 -2.63
CA GLU A 97 -21.17 -7.31 -4.05
C GLU A 97 -20.06 -6.58 -4.84
N PHE A 98 -18.94 -6.23 -4.20
CA PHE A 98 -18.11 -5.09 -4.56
C PHE A 98 -16.98 -5.34 -5.56
N GLN A 99 -16.71 -6.53 -6.05
CA GLN A 99 -15.43 -6.73 -6.73
C GLN A 99 -15.40 -7.62 -7.96
N ASN A 100 -16.53 -7.91 -8.55
CA ASN A 100 -16.55 -8.74 -9.74
C ASN A 100 -15.67 -8.17 -10.85
N ASP A 101 -15.66 -6.85 -11.05
CA ASP A 101 -14.90 -6.23 -12.14
C ASP A 101 -13.37 -6.29 -11.91
N GLU A 102 -12.90 -6.04 -10.68
CA GLU A 102 -11.48 -6.13 -10.36
C GLU A 102 -11.00 -7.57 -10.41
N LEU A 103 -11.79 -8.48 -9.87
CA LEU A 103 -11.48 -9.90 -9.90
C LEU A 103 -11.43 -10.45 -11.34
N CYS A 104 -12.42 -10.10 -12.17
CA CYS A 104 -12.42 -10.45 -13.59
C CYS A 104 -11.19 -9.91 -14.34
N ARG A 105 -10.76 -8.67 -14.03
CA ARG A 105 -9.54 -8.11 -14.62
C ARG A 105 -8.29 -8.85 -14.15
N ALA A 106 -8.20 -9.19 -12.86
CA ALA A 106 -7.08 -9.98 -12.33
C ALA A 106 -7.00 -11.36 -13.00
N GLU A 107 -8.14 -12.04 -13.17
CA GLU A 107 -8.23 -13.31 -13.89
C GLU A 107 -7.81 -13.18 -15.35
N TYR A 108 -8.25 -12.10 -16.03
CA TYR A 108 -7.85 -11.80 -17.40
C TYR A 108 -6.33 -11.63 -17.52
N TYR A 109 -5.72 -10.78 -16.66
CA TYR A 109 -4.27 -10.57 -16.68
C TYR A 109 -3.48 -11.82 -16.31
N ALA A 110 -3.97 -12.61 -15.34
CA ALA A 110 -3.31 -13.85 -14.98
C ALA A 110 -3.29 -14.84 -16.16
N LYS A 111 -4.38 -14.93 -16.90
CA LYS A 111 -4.45 -15.75 -18.11
C LYS A 111 -3.56 -15.23 -19.23
N GLU A 112 -3.61 -13.91 -19.48
CA GLU A 112 -2.85 -13.25 -20.57
C GLU A 112 -1.34 -13.40 -20.37
N TYR A 113 -0.87 -13.24 -19.11
CA TYR A 113 0.56 -13.34 -18.79
C TYR A 113 1.00 -14.74 -18.32
N GLY A 114 0.10 -15.73 -18.35
CA GLY A 114 0.41 -17.10 -17.96
C GLY A 114 0.79 -17.27 -16.50
N LEU A 115 0.20 -16.49 -15.59
CA LEU A 115 0.45 -16.55 -14.15
C LEU A 115 -0.37 -17.67 -13.49
N ARG A 116 0.13 -18.17 -12.37
CA ARG A 116 -0.63 -19.07 -11.49
C ARG A 116 -1.42 -18.22 -10.48
N LEU A 117 -2.73 -18.05 -10.73
CA LEU A 117 -3.59 -17.22 -9.90
C LEU A 117 -4.07 -17.97 -8.66
N HIS A 118 -3.88 -17.37 -7.50
CA HIS A 118 -4.36 -17.79 -6.19
C HIS A 118 -5.35 -16.75 -5.66
N TYR A 119 -6.49 -17.24 -5.13
CA TYR A 119 -7.45 -16.36 -4.46
C TYR A 119 -7.12 -16.28 -2.97
N VAL A 120 -7.08 -15.08 -2.45
CA VAL A 120 -6.95 -14.79 -1.02
C VAL A 120 -8.33 -14.37 -0.52
N ASP A 121 -8.97 -15.26 0.23
CA ASP A 121 -10.30 -15.02 0.75
C ASP A 121 -10.25 -14.03 1.94
N ILE A 122 -10.94 -12.90 1.78
CA ILE A 122 -10.99 -11.83 2.75
C ILE A 122 -12.39 -11.71 3.34
N SER A 123 -12.46 -11.69 4.65
CA SER A 123 -13.68 -11.44 5.43
C SER A 123 -13.38 -10.47 6.57
N TRP A 124 -14.39 -10.11 7.35
CA TRP A 124 -14.19 -9.32 8.55
C TRP A 124 -13.28 -10.04 9.57
N ASP A 125 -13.39 -11.37 9.68
CA ASP A 125 -12.51 -12.17 10.56
C ASP A 125 -11.02 -12.02 10.19
N THR A 126 -10.71 -11.80 8.91
CA THR A 126 -9.34 -11.51 8.45
C THR A 126 -8.82 -10.21 9.08
N VAL A 127 -9.67 -9.17 9.10
CA VAL A 127 -9.32 -7.89 9.72
C VAL A 127 -9.09 -8.06 11.22
N GLU A 128 -10.03 -8.70 11.92
CA GLU A 128 -9.95 -8.94 13.37
C GLU A 128 -8.72 -9.74 13.77
N ARG A 129 -8.36 -10.74 12.97
CA ARG A 129 -7.20 -11.60 13.20
C ARG A 129 -5.87 -10.84 13.16
N HIS A 130 -5.75 -9.85 12.27
CA HIS A 130 -4.47 -9.21 11.98
C HIS A 130 -4.30 -7.81 12.57
N ILE A 131 -5.38 -7.11 12.89
CA ILE A 131 -5.34 -5.68 13.25
C ILE A 131 -4.42 -5.40 14.46
N ASP A 132 -4.50 -6.18 15.51
CA ASP A 132 -3.72 -5.98 16.73
C ASP A 132 -2.23 -6.16 16.50
N ALA A 133 -1.84 -7.20 15.74
CA ALA A 133 -0.45 -7.47 15.41
C ALA A 133 0.14 -6.37 14.53
N LEU A 134 -0.61 -5.92 13.54
CA LEU A 134 -0.21 -4.83 12.65
C LEU A 134 -0.06 -3.50 13.39
N MET A 135 -1.04 -3.12 14.23
CA MET A 135 -0.97 -1.89 15.03
C MET A 135 0.22 -1.90 15.97
N LYS A 136 0.53 -3.03 16.61
CA LYS A 136 1.70 -3.19 17.46
C LYS A 136 3.01 -3.08 16.67
N ALA A 137 3.07 -3.70 15.50
CA ALA A 137 4.28 -3.65 14.65
C ALA A 137 4.54 -2.25 14.08
N LYS A 138 3.48 -1.53 13.70
CA LYS A 138 3.57 -0.16 13.17
C LYS A 138 3.70 0.90 14.24
N CYS A 139 3.24 0.63 15.45
CA CYS A 139 3.08 1.60 16.54
C CYS A 139 2.13 2.77 16.17
N CYS A 140 1.23 2.55 15.22
CA CYS A 140 0.20 3.50 14.80
C CYS A 140 -1.03 2.75 14.26
N PRO A 141 -2.16 3.42 13.99
CA PRO A 141 -3.33 2.78 13.40
C PRO A 141 -3.01 2.14 12.04
N VAL A 142 -3.91 1.28 11.56
CA VAL A 142 -3.75 0.47 10.35
C VAL A 142 -4.68 0.99 9.26
N HIS A 143 -4.22 1.02 8.04
CA HIS A 143 -5.08 1.25 6.89
C HIS A 143 -5.89 -0.01 6.57
N SER A 144 -7.11 0.15 6.04
CA SER A 144 -8.04 -0.96 5.76
C SER A 144 -7.49 -2.06 4.86
N ILE A 145 -6.55 -1.75 3.98
CA ILE A 145 -5.92 -2.72 3.06
C ILE A 145 -4.81 -3.57 3.72
N GLU A 146 -4.21 -3.11 4.80
CA GLU A 146 -3.03 -3.76 5.38
C GLU A 146 -3.30 -5.16 5.94
N PRO A 147 -4.44 -5.44 6.63
CA PRO A 147 -4.79 -6.80 7.02
C PRO A 147 -4.90 -7.77 5.84
N GLN A 148 -5.41 -7.28 4.72
CA GLN A 148 -5.58 -8.05 3.48
C GLN A 148 -4.22 -8.37 2.84
N ILE A 149 -3.33 -7.38 2.79
CA ILE A 149 -1.96 -7.55 2.30
C ILE A 149 -1.21 -8.57 3.17
N LEU A 150 -1.38 -8.50 4.50
CA LEU A 150 -0.75 -9.46 5.41
C LEU A 150 -1.28 -10.88 5.18
N GLU A 151 -2.61 -11.06 5.04
CA GLU A 151 -3.20 -12.38 4.74
C GLU A 151 -2.63 -12.95 3.45
N GLY A 152 -2.60 -12.17 2.37
CA GLY A 152 -2.03 -12.58 1.10
C GLY A 152 -0.53 -12.89 1.18
N ALA A 153 0.23 -12.12 1.94
CA ALA A 153 1.65 -12.36 2.15
C ALA A 153 1.88 -13.66 2.96
N LEU A 154 1.04 -13.97 3.93
CA LEU A 154 1.11 -15.21 4.70
C LEU A 154 0.77 -16.42 3.83
N GLN A 155 -0.26 -16.34 2.99
CA GLN A 155 -0.60 -17.39 2.03
C GLN A 155 0.55 -17.60 1.03
N ALA A 156 1.07 -16.53 0.44
CA ALA A 156 2.21 -16.60 -0.48
C ALA A 156 3.44 -17.23 0.16
N LYS A 157 3.74 -16.87 1.41
CA LYS A 157 4.82 -17.48 2.18
C LYS A 157 4.61 -18.96 2.40
N ALA A 158 3.38 -19.41 2.69
CA ALA A 158 3.04 -20.83 2.81
C ALA A 158 3.24 -21.60 1.50
N ASP A 159 3.02 -20.93 0.35
CA ASP A 159 3.27 -21.45 -0.99
C ASP A 159 4.78 -21.38 -1.38
N GLY A 160 5.63 -20.90 -0.47
CA GLY A 160 7.07 -20.83 -0.64
C GLY A 160 7.55 -19.58 -1.40
N VAL A 161 6.70 -18.57 -1.59
CA VAL A 161 7.13 -17.27 -2.15
C VAL A 161 8.02 -16.55 -1.13
N GLU A 162 9.18 -16.06 -1.60
CA GLU A 162 10.17 -15.39 -0.78
C GLU A 162 10.08 -13.86 -0.89
N VAL A 163 9.67 -13.38 -2.08
CA VAL A 163 9.51 -11.94 -2.35
C VAL A 163 8.16 -11.70 -3.03
N MET A 164 7.37 -10.81 -2.44
CA MET A 164 6.09 -10.37 -2.98
C MET A 164 6.23 -8.97 -3.58
N LEU A 165 5.84 -8.82 -4.84
CA LEU A 165 5.78 -7.53 -5.52
C LEU A 165 4.36 -6.93 -5.44
N LEU A 166 4.29 -5.61 -5.37
CA LEU A 166 3.04 -4.84 -5.34
C LEU A 166 3.14 -3.66 -6.30
N GLY A 167 2.05 -3.33 -6.99
CA GLY A 167 1.92 -2.14 -7.83
C GLY A 167 1.53 -0.89 -7.02
N GLU A 168 2.13 -0.70 -5.85
CA GLU A 168 1.78 0.38 -4.93
C GLU A 168 2.54 1.67 -5.26
N SER A 169 1.89 2.81 -5.05
CA SER A 169 2.48 4.16 -5.19
C SER A 169 2.80 4.63 -6.62
N ALA A 170 2.37 3.94 -7.66
CA ALA A 170 2.58 4.38 -9.04
C ALA A 170 1.94 5.75 -9.33
N ASP A 171 0.74 6.01 -8.80
CA ASP A 171 0.05 7.31 -8.88
C ASP A 171 0.86 8.47 -8.31
N THR A 172 1.68 8.20 -7.30
CA THR A 172 2.52 9.22 -6.67
C THR A 172 3.73 9.57 -7.54
N VAL A 173 4.23 8.59 -8.30
CA VAL A 173 5.46 8.73 -9.09
C VAL A 173 5.17 9.17 -10.53
N PHE A 174 4.12 8.60 -11.15
CA PHE A 174 3.85 8.76 -12.59
C PHE A 174 2.63 9.65 -12.91
N GLY A 175 2.06 10.31 -11.92
CA GLY A 175 0.84 11.11 -12.07
C GLY A 175 -0.41 10.36 -11.62
N GLY A 176 -1.49 11.10 -11.43
CA GLY A 176 -2.73 10.64 -10.79
C GLY A 176 -3.07 11.47 -9.56
N LEU A 177 -2.05 12.11 -8.96
CA LEU A 177 -2.20 13.02 -7.81
C LEU A 177 -1.86 14.48 -8.17
N ASP A 178 -1.94 14.89 -9.43
CA ASP A 178 -1.55 16.23 -9.88
C ASP A 178 -2.31 17.34 -9.16
N GLY A 179 -3.59 17.13 -8.90
CA GLY A 179 -4.43 18.08 -8.14
C GLY A 179 -3.98 18.25 -6.68
N LEU A 180 -3.32 17.23 -6.11
CA LEU A 180 -2.74 17.28 -4.77
C LEU A 180 -1.35 17.88 -4.79
N LEU A 181 -0.51 17.47 -5.73
CA LEU A 181 0.93 17.83 -5.77
C LEU A 181 1.19 19.18 -6.44
N GLY A 182 0.24 19.71 -7.20
CA GLY A 182 0.39 20.92 -8.01
C GLY A 182 0.37 22.26 -7.24
N ARG A 183 0.12 22.24 -5.92
CA ARG A 183 0.11 23.45 -5.09
C ARG A 183 0.45 23.17 -3.62
N SER A 184 0.76 24.23 -2.87
CA SER A 184 0.84 24.16 -1.41
C SER A 184 -0.56 24.22 -0.79
N TRP A 185 -0.74 23.50 0.30
CA TRP A 185 -2.00 23.38 1.05
C TRP A 185 -1.80 23.89 2.48
N SER A 186 -2.77 24.62 3.01
CA SER A 186 -2.91 24.70 4.46
C SER A 186 -3.44 23.38 5.00
N PHE A 187 -3.23 23.12 6.29
CA PHE A 187 -3.74 21.88 6.90
C PHE A 187 -5.26 21.76 6.75
N ASP A 188 -6.00 22.84 7.03
CA ASP A 188 -7.45 22.84 6.96
C ASP A 188 -7.97 22.58 5.54
N GLU A 189 -7.38 23.23 4.51
CA GLU A 189 -7.75 22.97 3.11
C GLU A 189 -7.44 21.53 2.69
N PHE A 190 -6.31 20.97 3.13
CA PHE A 190 -5.95 19.59 2.85
C PHE A 190 -6.93 18.63 3.49
N VAL A 191 -7.26 18.85 4.76
CA VAL A 191 -8.20 18.02 5.52
C VAL A 191 -9.57 18.02 4.89
N ASP A 192 -10.10 19.16 4.49
CA ASP A 192 -11.42 19.27 3.88
C ASP A 192 -11.52 18.58 2.51
N ARG A 193 -10.41 18.51 1.77
CA ARG A 193 -10.43 18.01 0.40
C ARG A 193 -9.88 16.60 0.23
N TYR A 194 -8.87 16.22 0.99
CA TYR A 194 -8.11 14.99 0.75
C TYR A 194 -8.04 14.03 1.94
N SER A 195 -8.38 14.46 3.16
CA SER A 195 -8.35 13.54 4.28
C SER A 195 -9.39 12.45 4.09
N PHE A 196 -9.02 11.24 4.49
CA PHE A 196 -9.95 10.11 4.49
C PHE A 196 -11.09 10.31 5.49
N ILE A 197 -10.75 10.85 6.66
CA ILE A 197 -11.70 11.26 7.71
C ILE A 197 -11.21 12.59 8.26
N ASN A 198 -12.07 13.61 8.24
CA ASN A 198 -11.74 14.90 8.82
C ASN A 198 -11.59 14.76 10.35
N PRO A 199 -10.38 14.97 10.93
CA PRO A 199 -10.16 14.81 12.37
C PRO A 199 -11.03 15.74 13.21
N PHE A 200 -11.37 16.95 12.72
CA PHE A 200 -12.21 17.92 13.42
C PHE A 200 -13.68 17.48 13.52
N SER A 201 -14.12 16.53 12.70
CA SER A 201 -15.48 16.02 12.73
C SER A 201 -15.67 14.81 13.66
N VAL A 202 -14.57 14.12 14.03
CA VAL A 202 -14.65 12.83 14.74
C VAL A 202 -13.88 12.78 16.05
N LEU A 203 -12.88 13.65 16.26
CA LEU A 203 -12.10 13.69 17.50
C LEU A 203 -12.67 14.69 18.50
N GLN A 204 -12.52 14.38 19.79
CA GLN A 204 -12.89 15.31 20.86
C GLN A 204 -11.88 16.47 20.98
N ASN A 205 -10.60 16.18 20.77
CA ASN A 205 -9.51 17.15 20.86
C ASN A 205 -8.65 17.11 19.57
N PRO A 206 -9.19 17.55 18.44
CA PRO A 206 -8.42 17.58 17.19
C PRO A 206 -7.33 18.63 17.26
N VAL A 207 -6.18 18.34 16.67
CA VAL A 207 -5.01 19.23 16.61
C VAL A 207 -4.66 19.50 15.14
N SER A 208 -4.40 20.78 14.81
CA SER A 208 -3.81 21.12 13.51
C SER A 208 -2.38 20.62 13.45
N VAL A 209 -2.02 19.98 12.35
CA VAL A 209 -0.69 19.43 12.09
C VAL A 209 -0.02 20.35 11.07
N ASN A 210 1.07 21.02 11.50
CA ASN A 210 1.82 22.01 10.68
C ASN A 210 3.24 21.50 10.44
#